data_27e18f299ff404bbfd7a23ac116deeb7
#
_entry.id   27e18f299ff404bbfd7a23ac116deeb7
#
_cell.length_a   1.000
_cell.length_b   1.000
_cell.length_c   1.000
_cell.angle_alpha   90.00
_cell.angle_beta   90.00
_cell.angle_gamma   90.00
#
_symmetry.space_group_name_H-M   'P 1'
#
loop_
_entity.id
_entity.type
_entity.pdbx_description
1 polymer ?
#
loop_
_entity_poly.entity_id
_entity_poly.type
_entity_poly.pdbx_seq_one_letter_code
_entity_poly.pdbx_strand_id
1 'polypeptide(L)'
;MKVSERDEVFLQEMGIAPLWRLRRPPQEAAPAEAAQEQANPAEVAEVTGEAAPVPAPVERAPSPEPADAAWGEPAPAPISARAPVPEPRDPAWGPIPATAAPAPARWTPPPPPEPEPDPNAIDEAAIAAMDWDELRTAIANCRRCGACAGGAKPVYGAGARTARWFVAAGASSVADEKTGAPLAGEAGKLLDNMLAAVDLSRERDVYVTNLVKCRPTSANGGDRAPTADEAAACRPFLARELALSGAATVLTLGQIAANGLLGKPLQEPLAGARGAVHAFGAADLVATLHPGELLRRGLDKAQAWADLCRARAAHARRSR
;
A
#
# COMPACT_ATOMS: atom_id res chain seq x y z
N MET A 1 25.96 -1.55 13.29
CA MET A 1 24.95 -2.61 13.25
C MET A 1 25.49 -3.71 12.35
N LYS A 2 25.58 -4.95 12.82
CA LYS A 2 25.94 -6.08 11.96
C LYS A 2 24.64 -6.55 11.28
N VAL A 3 24.61 -6.52 9.97
CA VAL A 3 23.53 -7.11 9.17
C VAL A 3 23.67 -8.62 9.31
N SER A 4 22.59 -9.34 9.66
CA SER A 4 22.62 -10.80 9.75
C SER A 4 22.59 -11.42 8.35
N GLU A 5 23.02 -12.68 8.20
CA GLU A 5 22.94 -13.41 6.92
C GLU A 5 21.50 -13.42 6.36
N ARG A 6 20.51 -13.48 7.22
CA ARG A 6 19.10 -13.46 6.86
C ARG A 6 18.67 -12.08 6.32
N ASP A 7 19.19 -11.00 6.91
CA ASP A 7 18.95 -9.64 6.40
C ASP A 7 19.61 -9.44 5.04
N GLU A 8 20.77 -10.06 4.79
CA GLU A 8 21.48 -10.00 3.50
C GLU A 8 20.68 -10.68 2.39
N VAL A 9 20.17 -11.88 2.62
CA VAL A 9 19.32 -12.62 1.67
C VAL A 9 18.07 -11.80 1.35
N PHE A 10 17.42 -11.24 2.36
CA PHE A 10 16.24 -10.41 2.19
C PHE A 10 16.52 -9.13 1.38
N LEU A 11 17.62 -8.44 1.68
CA LEU A 11 18.02 -7.24 0.94
C LEU A 11 18.36 -7.57 -0.51
N GLN A 12 18.92 -8.73 -0.77
CA GLN A 12 19.19 -9.25 -2.11
C GLN A 12 17.88 -9.55 -2.86
N GLU A 13 16.93 -10.21 -2.23
CA GLU A 13 15.57 -10.45 -2.75
C GLU A 13 14.80 -9.15 -3.05
N MET A 14 15.02 -8.13 -2.23
CA MET A 14 14.47 -6.79 -2.44
C MET A 14 15.19 -5.98 -3.54
N GLY A 15 16.22 -6.54 -4.17
CA GLY A 15 17.02 -5.84 -5.20
C GLY A 15 17.96 -4.76 -4.65
N ILE A 16 18.30 -4.81 -3.35
CA ILE A 16 19.29 -3.94 -2.69
C ILE A 16 20.62 -4.73 -2.59
N ALA A 17 21.15 -5.16 -3.71
CA ALA A 17 22.47 -5.79 -3.81
C ALA A 17 23.37 -4.98 -4.75
N PRO A 18 24.70 -4.95 -4.52
CA PRO A 18 25.44 -5.55 -3.43
C PRO A 18 25.50 -4.68 -2.17
N LEU A 19 25.50 -5.34 -0.99
CA LEU A 19 25.71 -4.62 0.27
C LEU A 19 27.18 -4.24 0.41
N TRP A 20 27.46 -2.94 0.48
CA TRP A 20 28.81 -2.44 0.71
C TRP A 20 29.19 -2.64 2.19
N ARG A 21 30.19 -3.50 2.43
CA ARG A 21 30.80 -3.66 3.75
C ARG A 21 32.04 -2.77 3.84
N LEU A 22 32.20 -2.06 4.96
CA LEU A 22 33.46 -1.40 5.27
C LEU A 22 34.58 -2.43 5.26
N ARG A 23 35.59 -2.29 4.38
CA ARG A 23 36.80 -3.07 4.45
C ARG A 23 37.46 -2.82 5.80
N ARG A 24 37.57 -3.87 6.62
CA ARG A 24 38.45 -3.81 7.77
C ARG A 24 39.89 -3.62 7.25
N PRO A 25 40.67 -2.69 7.84
CA PRO A 25 42.12 -2.69 7.57
C PRO A 25 42.69 -4.05 7.92
N PRO A 26 43.72 -4.53 7.19
CA PRO A 26 44.38 -5.78 7.54
C PRO A 26 44.79 -5.75 8.98
N GLN A 27 44.33 -6.68 9.79
CA GLN A 27 44.80 -6.85 11.16
C GLN A 27 46.22 -7.37 11.03
N GLU A 28 47.21 -6.61 11.51
CA GLU A 28 48.61 -7.05 11.61
C GLU A 28 48.65 -8.44 12.23
N ALA A 29 49.20 -9.40 11.47
CA ALA A 29 49.37 -10.77 11.91
C ALA A 29 50.33 -10.80 13.10
N ALA A 30 49.87 -11.24 14.25
CA ALA A 30 50.72 -11.62 15.36
C ALA A 30 51.57 -12.84 14.92
N PRO A 31 52.85 -12.90 15.37
CA PRO A 31 53.79 -13.95 14.94
C PRO A 31 53.30 -15.36 15.39
N ALA A 32 53.34 -16.28 14.47
CA ALA A 32 53.02 -17.69 14.70
C ALA A 32 54.10 -18.32 15.60
N GLU A 33 53.72 -18.78 16.77
CA GLU A 33 54.50 -19.74 17.55
C GLU A 33 54.21 -21.17 17.02
N ALA A 34 55.27 -21.90 16.81
CA ALA A 34 55.32 -23.23 16.25
C ALA A 34 54.64 -24.27 17.16
N ALA A 35 53.84 -25.14 16.55
CA ALA A 35 53.56 -26.47 17.10
C ALA A 35 53.60 -27.49 15.98
N GLN A 36 54.48 -28.43 16.19
CA GLN A 36 54.90 -29.56 15.37
C GLN A 36 53.76 -30.55 15.06
N GLU A 37 53.75 -31.01 13.80
CA GLU A 37 53.94 -32.37 13.36
C GLU A 37 53.14 -33.50 14.05
N GLN A 38 52.19 -34.07 13.33
CA GLN A 38 52.05 -35.53 13.21
C GLN A 38 51.34 -35.89 11.91
N ALA A 39 52.13 -36.48 11.03
CA ALA A 39 51.69 -37.15 9.81
C ALA A 39 51.04 -38.51 10.13
N ASN A 40 49.97 -38.82 9.42
CA ASN A 40 49.62 -40.22 9.19
C ASN A 40 49.10 -40.38 7.74
N PRO A 41 49.75 -41.27 6.95
CA PRO A 41 49.37 -41.50 5.56
C PRO A 41 48.49 -42.76 5.43
N ALA A 42 47.61 -42.73 4.48
CA ALA A 42 46.87 -43.79 3.77
C ALA A 42 45.36 -43.49 3.80
N GLU A 43 44.74 -43.22 2.69
CA GLU A 43 44.33 -44.22 1.69
C GLU A 43 43.86 -43.50 0.41
N VAL A 44 44.45 -43.88 -0.70
CA VAL A 44 44.12 -43.47 -2.05
C VAL A 44 42.91 -44.29 -2.52
N ALA A 45 41.83 -43.64 -2.87
CA ALA A 45 40.80 -44.26 -3.69
C ALA A 45 40.51 -43.31 -4.89
N GLU A 46 41.04 -43.71 -6.03
CA GLU A 46 40.66 -43.17 -7.34
C GLU A 46 39.16 -43.40 -7.59
N VAL A 47 38.43 -42.34 -7.82
CA VAL A 47 37.16 -42.41 -8.53
C VAL A 47 37.26 -41.49 -9.75
N THR A 48 37.53 -42.11 -10.87
CA THR A 48 37.35 -41.50 -12.21
C THR A 48 35.85 -41.29 -12.44
N GLY A 49 35.39 -40.03 -12.39
CA GLY A 49 34.04 -39.62 -12.74
C GLY A 49 34.09 -38.66 -13.91
N GLU A 50 33.62 -39.14 -15.02
CA GLU A 50 33.49 -38.54 -16.34
C GLU A 50 32.80 -37.17 -16.26
N ALA A 51 33.46 -36.13 -16.77
CA ALA A 51 32.93 -34.80 -16.88
C ALA A 51 31.88 -34.72 -18.00
N ALA A 52 30.64 -34.38 -17.65
CA ALA A 52 29.59 -34.06 -18.61
C ALA A 52 29.95 -32.76 -19.35
N PRO A 53 29.66 -32.65 -20.66
CA PRO A 53 30.01 -31.49 -21.46
C PRO A 53 29.18 -30.26 -21.08
N VAL A 54 29.88 -29.15 -20.86
CA VAL A 54 29.30 -27.83 -20.68
C VAL A 54 28.64 -27.39 -22.00
N PRO A 55 27.36 -27.00 -22.01
CA PRO A 55 26.75 -26.46 -23.23
C PRO A 55 27.39 -25.12 -23.62
N ALA A 56 27.70 -24.97 -24.89
CA ALA A 56 28.27 -23.77 -25.50
C ALA A 56 27.34 -22.55 -25.32
N PRO A 57 27.89 -21.31 -25.26
CA PRO A 57 27.10 -20.11 -25.16
C PRO A 57 26.20 -19.97 -26.39
N VAL A 58 24.90 -19.85 -26.16
CA VAL A 58 23.95 -19.51 -27.22
C VAL A 58 24.19 -18.06 -27.59
N GLU A 59 24.67 -17.85 -28.78
CA GLU A 59 24.84 -16.56 -29.44
C GLU A 59 23.45 -15.91 -29.57
N ARG A 60 23.21 -14.87 -28.81
CA ARG A 60 21.96 -14.12 -28.82
C ARG A 60 21.89 -13.32 -30.12
N ALA A 61 20.94 -13.62 -30.98
CA ALA A 61 20.64 -12.85 -32.17
C ALA A 61 20.41 -11.37 -31.82
N PRO A 62 20.89 -10.40 -32.63
CA PRO A 62 20.68 -8.98 -32.36
C PRO A 62 19.19 -8.68 -32.43
N SER A 63 18.68 -7.99 -31.38
CA SER A 63 17.36 -7.42 -31.38
C SER A 63 17.25 -6.39 -32.51
N PRO A 64 16.12 -6.35 -33.26
CA PRO A 64 15.94 -5.31 -34.26
C PRO A 64 15.91 -3.94 -33.56
N GLU A 65 16.70 -3.01 -34.09
CA GLU A 65 16.63 -1.60 -33.69
C GLU A 65 15.20 -1.08 -33.88
N PRO A 66 14.69 -0.25 -32.96
CA PRO A 66 13.41 0.40 -33.17
C PRO A 66 13.56 1.35 -34.33
N ALA A 67 12.80 1.13 -35.41
CA ALA A 67 12.65 2.06 -36.49
C ALA A 67 12.20 3.40 -35.90
N ASP A 68 12.96 4.46 -36.19
CA ASP A 68 12.60 5.84 -35.93
C ASP A 68 11.25 6.15 -36.59
N ALA A 69 10.17 5.96 -35.84
CA ALA A 69 8.89 6.54 -36.16
C ALA A 69 9.01 8.05 -35.89
N ALA A 70 9.40 8.80 -36.89
CA ALA A 70 9.29 10.24 -36.88
C ALA A 70 7.81 10.61 -36.66
N TRP A 71 7.47 10.92 -35.42
CA TRP A 71 6.24 11.61 -35.11
C TRP A 71 6.38 13.04 -35.60
N GLY A 72 6.02 13.25 -36.89
CA GLY A 72 5.84 14.59 -37.44
C GLY A 72 4.74 15.27 -36.63
N GLU A 73 5.09 16.37 -35.97
CA GLU A 73 4.11 17.28 -35.39
C GLU A 73 3.11 17.69 -36.48
N PRO A 74 1.81 17.59 -36.29
CA PRO A 74 0.84 18.11 -37.24
C PRO A 74 1.03 19.63 -37.31
N ALA A 75 1.32 20.14 -38.49
CA ALA A 75 1.41 21.58 -38.75
C ALA A 75 0.10 22.24 -38.28
N PRO A 76 0.16 23.41 -37.63
CA PRO A 76 -1.03 24.14 -37.22
C PRO A 76 -1.82 24.51 -38.48
N ALA A 77 -3.11 24.16 -38.47
CA ALA A 77 -4.03 24.52 -39.54
C ALA A 77 -4.07 26.03 -39.68
N PRO A 78 -4.09 26.57 -40.95
CA PRO A 78 -4.13 28.01 -41.18
C PRO A 78 -5.42 28.58 -40.54
N ILE A 79 -5.22 29.58 -39.67
CA ILE A 79 -6.32 30.32 -39.07
C ILE A 79 -7.01 31.09 -40.20
N SER A 80 -8.15 30.59 -40.64
CA SER A 80 -8.98 31.29 -41.61
C SER A 80 -9.33 32.68 -41.06
N ALA A 81 -8.90 33.71 -41.79
CA ALA A 81 -9.17 35.11 -41.42
C ALA A 81 -10.69 35.29 -41.24
N ARG A 82 -11.09 35.54 -39.99
CA ARG A 82 -12.48 35.85 -39.65
C ARG A 82 -12.85 37.11 -40.39
N ALA A 83 -13.91 37.03 -41.19
CA ALA A 83 -14.47 38.23 -41.87
C ALA A 83 -14.80 39.30 -40.84
N PRO A 84 -14.60 40.60 -41.16
CA PRO A 84 -14.91 41.67 -40.24
C PRO A 84 -16.42 41.67 -39.94
N VAL A 85 -16.71 41.65 -38.64
CA VAL A 85 -18.08 41.80 -38.14
C VAL A 85 -18.53 43.21 -38.45
N PRO A 86 -19.67 43.44 -39.13
CA PRO A 86 -20.16 44.76 -39.39
C PRO A 86 -20.47 45.46 -38.06
N GLU A 87 -20.00 46.68 -37.91
CA GLU A 87 -20.35 47.51 -36.76
C GLU A 87 -21.87 47.69 -36.63
N PRO A 88 -22.42 47.56 -35.45
CA PRO A 88 -23.86 47.82 -35.21
C PRO A 88 -24.11 49.32 -35.48
N ARG A 89 -25.03 49.59 -36.42
CA ARG A 89 -25.56 50.91 -36.62
C ARG A 89 -26.34 51.31 -35.37
N ASP A 90 -25.96 52.45 -34.74
CA ASP A 90 -26.69 53.05 -33.64
C ASP A 90 -28.18 53.19 -33.95
N PRO A 91 -29.06 52.53 -33.23
CA PRO A 91 -30.45 52.90 -33.26
C PRO A 91 -30.61 54.19 -32.45
N ALA A 92 -31.17 55.22 -33.09
CA ALA A 92 -31.49 56.49 -32.45
C ALA A 92 -32.63 56.31 -31.43
N TRP A 93 -32.32 55.65 -30.33
CA TRP A 93 -33.20 55.57 -29.17
C TRP A 93 -32.49 56.31 -28.02
N GLY A 94 -33.09 57.43 -27.60
CA GLY A 94 -32.60 58.18 -26.46
C GLY A 94 -32.54 57.35 -25.18
N PRO A 95 -31.76 57.77 -24.17
CA PRO A 95 -31.52 57.01 -22.96
C PRO A 95 -32.85 56.73 -22.23
N ILE A 96 -33.18 55.43 -22.14
CA ILE A 96 -34.27 54.96 -21.27
C ILE A 96 -33.76 55.12 -19.84
N PRO A 97 -34.50 55.88 -18.93
CA PRO A 97 -34.06 55.92 -17.55
C PRO A 97 -34.06 54.52 -16.96
N ALA A 98 -32.89 54.07 -16.54
CA ALA A 98 -32.73 52.78 -15.87
C ALA A 98 -33.41 52.85 -14.48
N THR A 99 -34.65 52.47 -14.41
CA THR A 99 -35.23 52.00 -13.15
C THR A 99 -34.56 50.67 -12.87
N ALA A 100 -33.67 50.64 -11.89
CA ALA A 100 -33.00 49.42 -11.43
C ALA A 100 -34.09 48.42 -11.01
N ALA A 101 -34.34 47.44 -11.86
CA ALA A 101 -35.10 46.26 -11.44
C ALA A 101 -34.31 45.55 -10.34
N PRO A 102 -34.96 45.15 -9.23
CA PRO A 102 -34.26 44.35 -8.23
C PRO A 102 -33.68 43.10 -8.89
N ALA A 103 -32.40 42.82 -8.63
CA ALA A 103 -31.75 41.64 -9.13
C ALA A 103 -32.61 40.42 -8.77
N PRO A 104 -32.85 39.48 -9.72
CA PRO A 104 -33.60 38.28 -9.39
C PRO A 104 -32.89 37.56 -8.24
N ALA A 105 -33.64 37.28 -7.17
CA ALA A 105 -33.15 36.50 -6.05
C ALA A 105 -32.60 35.22 -6.61
N ARG A 106 -31.32 34.94 -6.33
CA ARG A 106 -30.71 33.66 -6.72
C ARG A 106 -31.51 32.56 -6.04
N TRP A 107 -32.21 31.77 -6.86
CA TRP A 107 -32.86 30.57 -6.37
C TRP A 107 -31.75 29.61 -5.94
N THR A 108 -31.62 29.36 -4.63
CA THR A 108 -30.83 28.28 -4.08
C THR A 108 -31.76 27.10 -3.93
N PRO A 109 -31.46 25.93 -4.61
CA PRO A 109 -32.27 24.74 -4.37
C PRO A 109 -32.23 24.40 -2.88
N PRO A 110 -33.32 23.90 -2.30
CA PRO A 110 -33.30 23.41 -0.93
C PRO A 110 -32.20 22.32 -0.84
N PRO A 111 -31.50 22.21 0.29
CA PRO A 111 -30.58 21.15 0.50
C PRO A 111 -31.31 19.81 0.23
N PRO A 112 -30.64 18.82 -0.41
CA PRO A 112 -31.24 17.50 -0.56
C PRO A 112 -31.68 17.01 0.81
N PRO A 113 -32.84 16.33 0.91
CA PRO A 113 -33.28 15.77 2.18
C PRO A 113 -32.16 14.90 2.75
N GLU A 114 -31.87 15.07 4.03
CA GLU A 114 -30.94 14.19 4.73
C GLU A 114 -31.43 12.74 4.52
N PRO A 115 -30.56 11.82 4.11
CA PRO A 115 -30.96 10.43 3.94
C PRO A 115 -31.55 9.94 5.25
N GLU A 116 -32.79 9.41 5.20
CA GLU A 116 -33.41 8.82 6.37
C GLU A 116 -32.48 7.73 6.93
N PRO A 117 -32.26 7.67 8.25
CA PRO A 117 -31.40 6.66 8.84
C PRO A 117 -31.94 5.29 8.47
N ASP A 118 -31.09 4.46 7.83
CA ASP A 118 -31.41 3.08 7.52
C ASP A 118 -31.72 2.36 8.84
N PRO A 119 -32.95 1.87 9.08
CA PRO A 119 -33.30 1.20 10.33
C PRO A 119 -32.50 -0.08 10.57
N ASN A 120 -31.77 -0.59 9.56
CA ASN A 120 -30.85 -1.71 9.64
C ASN A 120 -29.39 -1.27 9.74
N ALA A 121 -29.09 0.03 9.84
CA ALA A 121 -27.73 0.50 10.01
C ALA A 121 -27.24 0.09 11.41
N ILE A 122 -26.28 -0.81 11.45
CA ILE A 122 -25.65 -1.22 12.71
C ILE A 122 -24.94 -0.01 13.32
N ASP A 123 -25.30 0.36 14.53
CA ASP A 123 -24.69 1.48 15.26
C ASP A 123 -23.21 1.22 15.56
N GLU A 124 -22.40 2.27 15.58
CA GLU A 124 -20.97 2.19 15.89
C GLU A 124 -20.72 1.66 17.33
N ALA A 125 -21.59 2.02 18.27
CA ALA A 125 -21.53 1.53 19.64
C ALA A 125 -21.77 0.02 19.69
N ALA A 126 -22.72 -0.49 18.90
CA ALA A 126 -22.96 -1.92 18.77
C ALA A 126 -21.74 -2.65 18.16
N ILE A 127 -21.14 -2.07 17.09
CA ILE A 127 -19.91 -2.64 16.50
C ILE A 127 -18.77 -2.70 17.55
N ALA A 128 -18.62 -1.64 18.36
CA ALA A 128 -17.58 -1.57 19.38
C ALA A 128 -17.73 -2.62 20.50
N ALA A 129 -18.92 -3.19 20.68
CA ALA A 129 -19.19 -4.24 21.68
C ALA A 129 -19.03 -5.67 21.14
N MET A 130 -19.05 -5.88 19.79
CA MET A 130 -19.03 -7.21 19.16
C MET A 130 -17.79 -8.03 19.49
N ASP A 131 -17.94 -9.33 19.59
CA ASP A 131 -16.84 -10.29 19.51
C ASP A 131 -16.40 -10.57 18.05
N TRP A 132 -15.45 -11.51 17.85
CA TRP A 132 -14.93 -11.84 16.51
C TRP A 132 -15.98 -12.43 15.56
N ASP A 133 -16.90 -13.25 16.07
CA ASP A 133 -17.87 -13.96 15.24
C ASP A 133 -19.07 -13.07 14.92
N GLU A 134 -19.51 -12.26 15.88
CA GLU A 134 -20.50 -11.19 15.69
C GLU A 134 -19.99 -10.14 14.68
N LEU A 135 -18.74 -9.69 14.83
CA LEU A 135 -18.12 -8.73 13.94
C LEU A 135 -18.05 -9.26 12.50
N ARG A 136 -17.66 -10.53 12.34
CA ARG A 136 -17.63 -11.19 11.03
C ARG A 136 -19.02 -11.25 10.39
N THR A 137 -20.02 -11.59 11.17
CA THR A 137 -21.42 -11.63 10.73
C THR A 137 -21.93 -10.24 10.34
N ALA A 138 -21.60 -9.22 11.14
CA ALA A 138 -21.95 -7.83 10.84
C ALA A 138 -21.30 -7.32 9.56
N ILE A 139 -20.02 -7.65 9.31
CA ILE A 139 -19.31 -7.32 8.07
C ILE A 139 -19.96 -8.05 6.87
N ALA A 140 -20.33 -9.31 7.00
CA ALA A 140 -20.98 -10.09 5.95
C ALA A 140 -22.29 -9.46 5.46
N ASN A 141 -23.07 -8.92 6.39
CA ASN A 141 -24.40 -8.35 6.14
C ASN A 141 -24.37 -6.82 5.98
N CYS A 142 -23.18 -6.21 5.97
CA CYS A 142 -23.03 -4.76 5.93
C CYS A 142 -23.64 -4.15 4.66
N ARG A 143 -24.33 -2.99 4.84
CA ARG A 143 -24.88 -2.16 3.76
C ARG A 143 -24.58 -0.67 3.96
N ARG A 144 -23.56 -0.35 4.77
CA ARG A 144 -23.28 1.02 5.21
C ARG A 144 -22.69 1.94 4.13
N CYS A 145 -22.24 1.41 3.01
CA CYS A 145 -21.62 2.23 1.95
C CYS A 145 -21.87 1.69 0.54
N GLY A 146 -21.56 2.51 -0.46
CA GLY A 146 -21.73 2.17 -1.88
C GLY A 146 -20.94 0.95 -2.35
N ALA A 147 -19.78 0.68 -1.78
CA ALA A 147 -19.00 -0.50 -2.10
C ALA A 147 -19.71 -1.81 -1.69
N CYS A 148 -20.43 -1.79 -0.56
CA CYS A 148 -21.23 -2.95 -0.11
C CYS A 148 -22.48 -3.16 -0.99
N ALA A 149 -23.15 -2.06 -1.37
CA ALA A 149 -24.40 -2.10 -2.12
C ALA A 149 -24.24 -2.69 -3.52
N GLY A 150 -23.04 -2.62 -4.10
CA GLY A 150 -22.71 -3.19 -5.43
C GLY A 150 -22.60 -4.72 -5.48
N GLY A 151 -22.92 -5.44 -4.39
CA GLY A 151 -22.83 -6.90 -4.34
C GLY A 151 -21.40 -7.43 -4.18
N ALA A 152 -20.44 -6.58 -3.86
CA ALA A 152 -19.07 -6.98 -3.56
C ALA A 152 -19.03 -7.91 -2.33
N LYS A 153 -18.22 -8.96 -2.40
CA LYS A 153 -17.99 -9.85 -1.26
C LYS A 153 -17.00 -9.20 -0.29
N PRO A 154 -17.37 -9.04 0.99
CA PRO A 154 -16.44 -8.49 1.96
C PRO A 154 -15.27 -9.43 2.21
N VAL A 155 -14.08 -8.88 2.32
CA VAL A 155 -12.86 -9.58 2.71
C VAL A 155 -12.58 -9.30 4.17
N TYR A 156 -12.54 -10.37 4.96
CA TYR A 156 -12.30 -10.29 6.40
C TYR A 156 -10.81 -10.17 6.69
N GLY A 157 -10.49 -9.60 7.84
CA GLY A 157 -9.14 -9.67 8.35
C GLY A 157 -8.72 -11.13 8.60
N ALA A 158 -7.43 -11.39 8.50
CA ALA A 158 -6.84 -12.71 8.65
C ALA A 158 -5.52 -12.64 9.42
N GLY A 159 -5.13 -13.77 10.03
CA GLY A 159 -3.91 -13.90 10.82
C GLY A 159 -4.19 -14.24 12.27
N ALA A 160 -3.24 -13.93 13.15
CA ALA A 160 -3.34 -14.21 14.57
C ALA A 160 -4.45 -13.37 15.20
N ARG A 161 -5.47 -14.01 15.79
CA ARG A 161 -6.57 -13.28 16.52
C ARG A 161 -6.06 -12.55 17.75
N THR A 162 -5.00 -13.06 18.39
CA THR A 162 -4.26 -12.36 19.45
C THR A 162 -2.92 -11.97 18.85
N ALA A 163 -2.85 -10.79 18.28
CA ALA A 163 -1.70 -10.32 17.53
C ALA A 163 -0.92 -9.24 18.29
N ARG A 164 0.39 -9.24 18.15
CA ARG A 164 1.23 -8.14 18.63
C ARG A 164 1.29 -6.98 17.63
N TRP A 165 1.05 -7.28 16.36
CA TRP A 165 1.07 -6.34 15.24
C TRP A 165 -0.23 -6.37 14.47
N PHE A 166 -0.70 -5.18 14.10
CA PHE A 166 -1.87 -4.99 13.27
C PHE A 166 -1.45 -4.33 11.95
N VAL A 167 -1.71 -4.98 10.83
CA VAL A 167 -1.39 -4.47 9.50
C VAL A 167 -2.66 -4.09 8.78
N ALA A 168 -2.78 -2.82 8.39
CA ALA A 168 -3.95 -2.29 7.70
C ALA A 168 -3.58 -1.79 6.30
N ALA A 169 -4.24 -2.31 5.26
CA ALA A 169 -4.20 -1.78 3.91
C ALA A 169 -5.44 -0.93 3.59
N GLY A 170 -5.47 -0.29 2.41
CA GLY A 170 -6.51 0.66 2.07
C GLY A 170 -7.87 0.00 1.79
N ALA A 171 -7.98 -0.73 0.71
CA ALA A 171 -9.22 -1.39 0.30
C ALA A 171 -8.92 -2.76 -0.30
N SER A 172 -9.93 -3.62 -0.29
CA SER A 172 -9.83 -4.94 -0.91
C SER A 172 -9.66 -4.84 -2.42
N SER A 173 -8.83 -5.72 -2.98
CA SER A 173 -8.52 -5.84 -4.40
C SER A 173 -9.26 -7.02 -5.03
N VAL A 174 -9.18 -7.14 -6.36
CA VAL A 174 -9.65 -8.33 -7.09
C VAL A 174 -9.01 -9.63 -6.57
N ALA A 175 -7.73 -9.59 -6.21
CA ALA A 175 -7.04 -10.77 -5.68
C ALA A 175 -7.57 -11.15 -4.29
N ASP A 176 -7.82 -10.15 -3.44
CA ASP A 176 -8.38 -10.36 -2.11
C ASP A 176 -9.80 -10.94 -2.17
N GLU A 177 -10.64 -10.40 -3.06
CA GLU A 177 -12.01 -10.87 -3.25
C GLU A 177 -12.06 -12.32 -3.74
N LYS A 178 -11.14 -12.71 -4.66
CA LYS A 178 -11.02 -14.08 -5.18
C LYS A 178 -10.57 -15.09 -4.13
N THR A 179 -9.66 -14.70 -3.27
CA THR A 179 -9.09 -15.59 -2.25
C THR A 179 -9.84 -15.54 -0.92
N GLY A 180 -10.62 -14.47 -0.69
CA GLY A 180 -11.27 -14.23 0.60
C GLY A 180 -10.30 -13.81 1.71
N ALA A 181 -9.07 -13.40 1.37
CA ALA A 181 -8.04 -13.02 2.31
C ALA A 181 -7.44 -11.65 1.95
N PRO A 182 -7.13 -10.78 2.93
CA PRO A 182 -6.58 -9.45 2.68
C PRO A 182 -5.13 -9.54 2.22
N LEU A 183 -4.74 -8.62 1.33
CA LEU A 183 -3.39 -8.58 0.76
C LEU A 183 -2.97 -9.94 0.18
N ALA A 184 -3.74 -10.41 -0.79
CA ALA A 184 -3.48 -11.61 -1.56
C ALA A 184 -2.56 -11.33 -2.77
N GLY A 185 -2.19 -12.41 -3.47
CA GLY A 185 -1.38 -12.33 -4.68
C GLY A 185 0.06 -11.87 -4.43
N GLU A 186 0.68 -11.26 -5.43
CA GLU A 186 2.10 -10.84 -5.36
C GLU A 186 2.36 -9.77 -4.28
N ALA A 187 1.41 -8.85 -4.08
CA ALA A 187 1.51 -7.86 -3.01
C ALA A 187 1.52 -8.53 -1.62
N GLY A 188 0.74 -9.58 -1.46
CA GLY A 188 0.72 -10.38 -0.22
C GLY A 188 2.03 -11.14 0.00
N LYS A 189 2.57 -11.77 -1.03
CA LYS A 189 3.88 -12.44 -0.95
C LYS A 189 5.00 -11.48 -0.55
N LEU A 190 5.00 -10.26 -1.12
CA LEU A 190 5.97 -9.25 -0.74
C LEU A 190 5.78 -8.82 0.73
N LEU A 191 4.53 -8.65 1.18
CA LEU A 191 4.27 -8.36 2.60
C LEU A 191 4.81 -9.48 3.49
N ASP A 192 4.60 -10.74 3.14
CA ASP A 192 5.06 -11.88 3.93
C ASP A 192 6.59 -11.89 4.05
N ASN A 193 7.31 -11.59 2.95
CA ASN A 193 8.76 -11.42 2.96
C ASN A 193 9.19 -10.21 3.84
N MET A 194 8.47 -9.09 3.77
CA MET A 194 8.75 -7.93 4.62
C MET A 194 8.56 -8.26 6.10
N LEU A 195 7.51 -8.98 6.45
CA LEU A 195 7.26 -9.42 7.83
C LEU A 195 8.33 -10.41 8.30
N ALA A 196 8.66 -11.40 7.47
CA ALA A 196 9.70 -12.38 7.77
C ALA A 196 11.07 -11.74 8.04
N ALA A 197 11.41 -10.66 7.34
CA ALA A 197 12.67 -9.93 7.55
C ALA A 197 12.79 -9.26 8.93
N VAL A 198 11.68 -9.08 9.62
CA VAL A 198 11.63 -8.56 11.00
C VAL A 198 11.15 -9.60 12.01
N ASP A 199 11.27 -10.88 11.66
CA ASP A 199 10.91 -12.05 12.48
C ASP A 199 9.41 -12.13 12.83
N LEU A 200 8.53 -11.66 11.95
CA LEU A 200 7.08 -11.70 12.10
C LEU A 200 6.46 -12.68 11.08
N SER A 201 5.32 -13.26 11.43
CA SER A 201 4.49 -14.03 10.51
C SER A 201 3.01 -13.76 10.74
N ARG A 202 2.19 -13.91 9.68
CA ARG A 202 0.72 -13.74 9.79
C ARG A 202 0.11 -14.72 10.77
N GLU A 203 0.64 -15.92 10.85
CA GLU A 203 0.05 -16.99 11.67
C GLU A 203 0.23 -16.78 13.17
N ARG A 204 1.34 -16.14 13.56
CA ARG A 204 1.72 -16.04 14.98
C ARG A 204 1.61 -14.64 15.57
N ASP A 205 1.97 -13.63 14.77
CA ASP A 205 2.33 -12.32 15.32
C ASP A 205 1.47 -11.19 14.80
N VAL A 206 0.86 -11.38 13.62
CA VAL A 206 0.27 -10.29 12.83
C VAL A 206 -1.19 -10.58 12.50
N TYR A 207 -2.05 -9.60 12.69
CA TYR A 207 -3.39 -9.56 12.11
C TYR A 207 -3.40 -8.59 10.93
N VAL A 208 -3.81 -9.05 9.77
CA VAL A 208 -3.82 -8.28 8.52
C VAL A 208 -5.26 -7.99 8.11
N THR A 209 -5.56 -6.77 7.75
CA THR A 209 -6.90 -6.39 7.28
C THR A 209 -6.86 -5.22 6.31
N ASN A 210 -8.00 -4.93 5.67
CA ASN A 210 -8.21 -3.74 4.85
C ASN A 210 -9.10 -2.73 5.60
N LEU A 211 -8.87 -1.43 5.44
CA LEU A 211 -9.73 -0.38 5.97
C LEU A 211 -11.13 -0.52 5.37
N VAL A 212 -11.24 -0.66 4.05
CA VAL A 212 -12.50 -0.93 3.36
C VAL A 212 -12.57 -2.41 2.99
N LYS A 213 -13.53 -3.11 3.61
CA LYS A 213 -13.65 -4.58 3.50
C LYS A 213 -14.13 -5.05 2.13
N CYS A 214 -14.95 -4.26 1.47
CA CYS A 214 -15.44 -4.53 0.13
C CYS A 214 -14.50 -3.92 -0.91
N ARG A 215 -14.51 -4.48 -2.11
CA ARG A 215 -13.75 -3.97 -3.25
C ARG A 215 -14.48 -2.79 -3.89
N PRO A 216 -13.94 -1.54 -3.86
CA PRO A 216 -14.55 -0.44 -4.58
C PRO A 216 -14.32 -0.59 -6.08
N THR A 217 -15.40 -0.58 -6.87
CA THR A 217 -15.33 -0.73 -8.32
C THR A 217 -15.80 0.53 -9.03
N SER A 218 -15.18 0.83 -10.16
CA SER A 218 -15.65 1.85 -11.10
C SER A 218 -16.76 1.30 -12.00
N ALA A 219 -17.44 2.15 -12.74
CA ALA A 219 -18.55 1.76 -13.63
C ALA A 219 -18.16 0.69 -14.66
N ASN A 220 -16.89 0.62 -15.05
CA ASN A 220 -16.34 -0.40 -15.97
C ASN A 220 -15.84 -1.67 -15.25
N GLY A 221 -16.10 -1.84 -13.96
CA GLY A 221 -15.71 -3.01 -13.16
C GLY A 221 -14.25 -3.03 -12.71
N GLY A 222 -13.45 -2.02 -13.03
CA GLY A 222 -12.06 -1.88 -12.57
C GLY A 222 -11.96 -1.44 -11.11
N ASP A 223 -10.82 -1.69 -10.47
CA ASP A 223 -10.53 -1.21 -9.12
C ASP A 223 -10.43 0.31 -9.10
N ARG A 224 -10.97 0.94 -8.07
CA ARG A 224 -10.80 2.37 -7.78
C ARG A 224 -10.39 2.59 -6.34
N ALA A 225 -9.89 3.77 -6.05
CA ALA A 225 -9.70 4.18 -4.66
C ALA A 225 -11.05 4.30 -3.94
N PRO A 226 -11.14 3.96 -2.65
CA PRO A 226 -12.33 4.19 -1.86
C PRO A 226 -12.59 5.69 -1.68
N THR A 227 -13.85 6.06 -1.53
CA THR A 227 -14.24 7.41 -1.14
C THR A 227 -14.03 7.64 0.35
N ALA A 228 -14.09 8.92 0.77
CA ALA A 228 -14.02 9.26 2.20
C ALA A 228 -15.18 8.63 2.98
N ASP A 229 -16.39 8.63 2.41
CA ASP A 229 -17.59 8.06 3.03
C ASP A 229 -17.48 6.53 3.17
N GLU A 230 -16.95 5.83 2.17
CA GLU A 230 -16.69 4.39 2.22
C GLU A 230 -15.67 4.04 3.32
N ALA A 231 -14.61 4.83 3.42
CA ALA A 231 -13.60 4.65 4.47
C ALA A 231 -14.18 4.94 5.86
N ALA A 232 -14.94 6.01 6.01
CA ALA A 232 -15.60 6.37 7.26
C ALA A 232 -16.60 5.31 7.70
N ALA A 233 -17.46 4.83 6.79
CA ALA A 233 -18.45 3.78 7.07
C ALA A 233 -17.83 2.45 7.50
N CYS A 234 -16.62 2.12 6.97
CA CYS A 234 -15.93 0.86 7.27
C CYS A 234 -14.99 0.95 8.48
N ARG A 235 -14.57 2.15 8.88
CA ARG A 235 -13.61 2.39 9.96
C ARG A 235 -14.01 1.77 11.31
N PRO A 236 -15.27 1.78 11.76
CA PRO A 236 -15.67 1.15 13.03
C PRO A 236 -15.34 -0.34 13.09
N PHE A 237 -15.51 -1.07 11.99
CA PHE A 237 -15.14 -2.49 11.93
C PHE A 237 -13.62 -2.70 12.11
N LEU A 238 -12.80 -1.90 11.45
CA LEU A 238 -11.35 -1.96 11.61
C LEU A 238 -10.93 -1.60 13.04
N ALA A 239 -11.51 -0.57 13.63
CA ALA A 239 -11.25 -0.17 15.00
C ALA A 239 -11.59 -1.31 15.99
N ARG A 240 -12.68 -2.05 15.74
CA ARG A 240 -13.05 -3.20 16.54
C ARG A 240 -12.10 -4.38 16.37
N GLU A 241 -11.69 -4.69 15.14
CA GLU A 241 -10.65 -5.71 14.88
C GLU A 241 -9.35 -5.40 15.62
N LEU A 242 -8.91 -4.14 15.60
CA LEU A 242 -7.73 -3.71 16.35
C LEU A 242 -7.90 -3.92 17.86
N ALA A 243 -9.04 -3.51 18.42
CA ALA A 243 -9.33 -3.68 19.84
C ALA A 243 -9.35 -5.16 20.25
N LEU A 244 -9.96 -6.02 19.42
CA LEU A 244 -10.03 -7.46 19.67
C LEU A 244 -8.67 -8.16 19.53
N SER A 245 -7.82 -7.71 18.63
CA SER A 245 -6.48 -8.27 18.43
C SER A 245 -5.53 -7.98 19.60
N GLY A 246 -5.75 -6.87 20.30
CA GLY A 246 -4.87 -6.39 21.37
C GLY A 246 -3.51 -5.90 20.89
N ALA A 247 -3.35 -5.65 19.60
CA ALA A 247 -2.07 -5.24 19.02
C ALA A 247 -1.63 -3.86 19.52
N ALA A 248 -0.37 -3.78 19.95
CA ALA A 248 0.25 -2.54 20.42
C ALA A 248 0.95 -1.75 19.31
N THR A 249 1.09 -2.34 18.10
CA THR A 249 1.76 -1.71 16.96
C THR A 249 0.90 -1.86 15.72
N VAL A 250 0.61 -0.73 15.08
CA VAL A 250 -0.14 -0.65 13.82
C VAL A 250 0.81 -0.27 12.69
N LEU A 251 0.86 -1.07 11.64
CA LEU A 251 1.56 -0.77 10.39
C LEU A 251 0.52 -0.51 9.30
N THR A 252 0.47 0.71 8.76
CA THR A 252 -0.42 1.04 7.65
C THR A 252 0.31 0.96 6.32
N LEU A 253 -0.32 0.31 5.34
CA LEU A 253 0.23 0.08 4.01
C LEU A 253 -0.45 1.01 2.99
N GLY A 254 0.31 2.02 2.55
CA GLY A 254 -0.15 3.01 1.57
C GLY A 254 -0.96 4.16 2.16
N GLN A 255 -1.22 5.12 1.28
CA GLN A 255 -1.82 6.41 1.62
C GLN A 255 -3.22 6.31 2.23
N ILE A 256 -4.08 5.47 1.65
CA ILE A 256 -5.48 5.35 2.06
C ILE A 256 -5.61 4.83 3.50
N ALA A 257 -4.85 3.78 3.82
CA ALA A 257 -4.85 3.22 5.18
C ALA A 257 -4.29 4.22 6.20
N ALA A 258 -3.14 4.84 5.89
CA ALA A 258 -2.49 5.79 6.77
C ALA A 258 -3.40 6.98 7.07
N ASN A 259 -3.91 7.63 6.04
CA ASN A 259 -4.74 8.83 6.18
C ASN A 259 -6.09 8.50 6.80
N GLY A 260 -6.71 7.37 6.41
CA GLY A 260 -7.98 6.93 6.97
C GLY A 260 -7.91 6.64 8.47
N LEU A 261 -6.81 6.06 8.97
CA LEU A 261 -6.63 5.85 10.40
C LEU A 261 -6.23 7.12 11.14
N LEU A 262 -5.38 7.96 10.55
CA LEU A 262 -4.95 9.23 11.15
C LEU A 262 -6.01 10.35 11.09
N GLY A 263 -7.16 10.10 10.46
CA GLY A 263 -8.22 11.10 10.33
C GLY A 263 -7.87 12.23 9.36
N LYS A 264 -6.98 11.98 8.41
CA LYS A 264 -6.57 12.93 7.37
C LYS A 264 -7.34 12.73 6.07
N PRO A 265 -7.40 13.74 5.18
CA PRO A 265 -7.96 13.56 3.84
C PRO A 265 -7.27 12.41 3.10
N LEU A 266 -8.04 11.49 2.50
CA LEU A 266 -7.49 10.28 1.86
C LEU A 266 -6.50 10.60 0.73
N GLN A 267 -6.62 11.77 0.11
CA GLN A 267 -5.77 12.24 -0.99
C GLN A 267 -4.47 12.92 -0.52
N GLU A 268 -4.33 13.19 0.79
CA GLU A 268 -3.09 13.78 1.31
C GLU A 268 -1.89 12.87 1.00
N PRO A 269 -0.76 13.41 0.51
CA PRO A 269 0.40 12.59 0.17
C PRO A 269 0.89 11.77 1.36
N LEU A 270 1.18 10.49 1.12
CA LEU A 270 1.67 9.56 2.15
C LEU A 270 2.95 10.05 2.84
N ALA A 271 3.75 10.86 2.15
CA ALA A 271 4.99 11.44 2.71
C ALA A 271 4.75 12.22 4.01
N GLY A 272 3.59 12.84 4.17
CA GLY A 272 3.21 13.55 5.40
C GLY A 272 2.87 12.65 6.60
N ALA A 273 2.67 11.35 6.37
CA ALA A 273 2.41 10.37 7.42
C ALA A 273 3.62 9.44 7.68
N ARG A 274 4.54 9.32 6.71
CA ARG A 274 5.73 8.47 6.83
C ARG A 274 6.84 9.15 7.65
N GLY A 275 7.78 8.36 8.10
CA GLY A 275 8.97 8.87 8.79
C GLY A 275 8.77 9.17 10.28
N ALA A 276 7.57 9.00 10.81
CA ALA A 276 7.21 9.23 12.21
C ALA A 276 6.51 8.02 12.83
N VAL A 277 6.46 8.01 14.16
CA VAL A 277 5.60 7.13 14.95
C VAL A 277 4.44 7.99 15.45
N HIS A 278 3.22 7.63 15.12
CA HIS A 278 2.02 8.33 15.51
C HIS A 278 1.33 7.61 16.67
N ALA A 279 0.79 8.33 17.62
CA ALA A 279 -0.07 7.76 18.65
C ALA A 279 -1.43 7.41 18.02
N PHE A 280 -1.92 6.20 18.22
CA PHE A 280 -3.21 5.73 17.73
C PHE A 280 -3.95 4.94 18.81
N GLY A 281 -4.75 5.61 19.60
CA GLY A 281 -5.33 5.03 20.80
C GLY A 281 -4.26 4.49 21.74
N ALA A 282 -4.36 3.23 22.11
CA ALA A 282 -3.36 2.54 22.94
C ALA A 282 -2.18 1.97 22.13
N ALA A 283 -2.15 2.10 20.80
CA ALA A 283 -1.11 1.57 19.92
C ALA A 283 -0.21 2.66 19.33
N ASP A 284 0.97 2.26 18.83
CA ASP A 284 1.83 3.09 17.99
C ASP A 284 1.57 2.77 16.52
N LEU A 285 1.34 3.79 15.69
CA LEU A 285 1.10 3.66 14.26
C LEU A 285 2.30 4.15 13.47
N VAL A 286 2.76 3.32 12.53
CA VAL A 286 3.77 3.68 11.54
C VAL A 286 3.19 3.47 10.14
N ALA A 287 3.33 4.51 9.30
CA ALA A 287 2.90 4.45 7.91
C ALA A 287 4.04 4.02 7.00
N THR A 288 3.76 3.15 6.03
CA THR A 288 4.70 2.74 4.99
C THR A 288 4.03 2.61 3.63
N LEU A 289 4.82 2.37 2.59
CA LEU A 289 4.36 2.17 1.22
C LEU A 289 3.60 0.84 1.08
N HIS A 290 2.62 0.82 0.17
CA HIS A 290 1.86 -0.39 -0.11
C HIS A 290 2.71 -1.39 -0.92
N PRO A 291 2.71 -2.70 -0.58
CA PRO A 291 3.50 -3.70 -1.31
C PRO A 291 3.25 -3.71 -2.81
N GLY A 292 2.01 -3.52 -3.26
CA GLY A 292 1.68 -3.39 -4.67
C GLY A 292 2.33 -2.18 -5.37
N GLU A 293 2.64 -1.10 -4.65
CA GLU A 293 3.42 0.03 -5.18
C GLU A 293 4.90 -0.33 -5.25
N LEU A 294 5.42 -1.02 -4.24
CA LEU A 294 6.81 -1.48 -4.20
C LEU A 294 7.15 -2.47 -5.30
N LEU A 295 6.18 -3.26 -5.77
CA LEU A 295 6.35 -4.13 -6.94
C LEU A 295 6.54 -3.32 -8.23
N ARG A 296 5.90 -2.16 -8.35
CA ARG A 296 6.02 -1.26 -9.50
C ARG A 296 7.21 -0.32 -9.39
N ARG A 297 7.59 0.05 -8.17
CA ARG A 297 8.63 1.04 -7.86
C ARG A 297 9.69 0.43 -6.97
N GLY A 298 10.55 -0.41 -7.54
CA GLY A 298 11.57 -1.13 -6.78
C GLY A 298 12.53 -0.25 -5.97
N LEU A 299 12.81 0.98 -6.43
CA LEU A 299 13.66 1.94 -5.74
C LEU A 299 13.10 2.41 -4.39
N ASP A 300 11.79 2.32 -4.19
CA ASP A 300 11.13 2.75 -2.95
C ASP A 300 11.22 1.71 -1.83
N LYS A 301 11.71 0.49 -2.11
CA LYS A 301 11.85 -0.59 -1.12
C LYS A 301 12.73 -0.21 0.07
N ALA A 302 13.80 0.57 -0.17
CA ALA A 302 14.66 1.07 0.90
C ALA A 302 13.89 1.98 1.90
N GLN A 303 12.94 2.76 1.38
CA GLN A 303 12.10 3.61 2.22
C GLN A 303 11.13 2.79 3.07
N ALA A 304 10.50 1.76 2.47
CA ALA A 304 9.61 0.85 3.19
C ALA A 304 10.38 0.06 4.28
N TRP A 305 11.61 -0.34 4.00
CA TRP A 305 12.49 -0.97 4.98
C TRP A 305 12.79 -0.06 6.18
N ALA A 306 13.12 1.20 5.93
CA ALA A 306 13.35 2.18 6.99
C ALA A 306 12.10 2.38 7.88
N ASP A 307 10.91 2.39 7.29
CA ASP A 307 9.65 2.49 8.04
C ASP A 307 9.40 1.23 8.89
N LEU A 308 9.66 0.05 8.34
CA LEU A 308 9.51 -1.22 9.05
C LEU A 308 10.47 -1.34 10.22
N CYS A 309 11.73 -0.93 10.05
CA CYS A 309 12.70 -0.83 11.15
C CYS A 309 12.25 0.14 12.24
N ARG A 310 11.62 1.27 11.86
CA ARG A 310 11.05 2.24 12.79
C ARG A 310 9.90 1.64 13.59
N ALA A 311 9.00 0.92 12.92
CA ALA A 311 7.90 0.23 13.58
C ALA A 311 8.41 -0.83 14.57
N ARG A 312 9.41 -1.63 14.18
CA ARG A 312 10.07 -2.60 15.06
C ARG A 312 10.70 -1.93 16.29
N ALA A 313 11.37 -0.80 16.09
CA ALA A 313 11.96 -0.04 17.21
C ALA A 313 10.89 0.55 18.15
N ALA A 314 9.74 1.01 17.63
CA ALA A 314 8.62 1.48 18.43
C ALA A 314 8.03 0.32 19.25
N HIS A 315 7.77 -0.82 18.62
CA HIS A 315 7.29 -2.03 19.28
C HIS A 315 8.20 -2.47 20.43
N ALA A 316 9.51 -2.52 20.21
CA ALA A 316 10.48 -2.94 21.22
C ALA A 316 10.53 -1.99 22.43
N ARG A 317 10.23 -0.70 22.26
CA ARG A 317 10.14 0.25 23.38
C ARG A 317 8.91 0.01 24.26
N ARG A 318 7.78 -0.41 23.67
CA ARG A 318 6.55 -0.71 24.41
C ARG A 318 6.59 -2.04 25.16
N SER A 319 7.38 -2.97 24.68
CA SER A 319 7.50 -4.33 25.26
C SER A 319 8.48 -4.39 26.45
N ARG A 320 9.08 -3.25 26.80
CA ARG A 320 9.96 -3.08 27.99
C ARG A 320 9.16 -2.53 29.15
#